data_1700ea8491768ac3de32ac29c5bcde37
#
_entry.id   1700ea8491768ac3de32ac29c5bcde37
#
_cell.length_a   1.000
_cell.length_b   1.000
_cell.length_c   1.000
_cell.angle_alpha   90.00
_cell.angle_beta   90.00
_cell.angle_gamma   90.00
#
_symmetry.space_group_name_H-M   'P 1'
#
loop_
_entity.id
_entity.type
_entity.pdbx_description
1 polymer ?
#
loop_
_entity_poly.entity_id
_entity_poly.type
_entity_poly.pdbx_seq_one_letter_code
_entity_poly.pdbx_strand_id
1 'polypeptide(L)'
;LCVVWGXXXXXXXXXXXXXXXXTEIQRKWIEKFKVIRDTFKAKAEYNDQHSQFPYKNIEWLIKEGYGKLTLPKAYGGEGATIEDMVILQSFLGELDGATALSIGWHVSVVGQIYEQKLWSQDMLEQFAVEINNGALVNRAVSEAEMGSPTRGGRPSTHAVKADDGYILNGVKTYTSMSKALTHIIVAAYIEELESVGFFLVDRNLPGVEIADNWDVLGMRATESHDLILNDVKVPLKHLVETEKSKAPNGWILHIPSCYLGIAQAARNYAVDFAIQHSPNSIEGTIATLPTVQQNLGKMETLLLCARQFLWSTAKGYQQYKDDSQIRNPTSASKVMVMNQGLEVIDLAMRIVGAKSLEMNRPLQRYYRDMRAGLHNPPMEDAAYTNIAKSITDTF
;
A
#
# COMPACT_ATOMS: atom_id res chain seq x y z
N LEU A 1 -13.41 -2.91 16.91
CA LEU A 1 -12.70 -2.36 15.76
C LEU A 1 -12.93 -0.88 15.62
N CYS A 2 -14.19 -0.47 15.68
CA CYS A 2 -14.50 0.96 15.66
C CYS A 2 -13.74 1.70 16.75
N VAL A 3 -13.62 1.04 17.86
CA VAL A 3 -12.96 1.63 19.00
C VAL A 3 -11.48 1.81 18.75
N VAL A 4 -10.85 0.77 18.21
CA VAL A 4 -9.43 0.85 17.92
C VAL A 4 -9.17 1.97 16.91
N TRP A 5 -10.08 2.15 15.99
CA TRP A 5 -9.94 3.18 14.95
C TRP A 5 -10.46 4.53 15.40
N GLY A 6 -11.45 4.56 16.26
CA GLY A 6 -12.24 5.75 16.50
C GLY A 6 -11.59 6.70 17.41
N UNK A 7 -11.07 6.41 17.87
CA UNK A 7 -10.77 7.49 18.72
C UNK A 7 -10.37 6.91 19.82
N UNK A 8 -9.70 7.49 19.83
CA UNK A 8 -9.32 7.06 20.66
C UNK A 8 -10.04 6.90 21.87
N UNK A 9 -10.56 7.61 21.73
CA UNK A 9 -11.15 7.64 22.74
C UNK A 9 -11.99 6.55 22.97
N UNK A 10 -12.27 6.50 22.37
CA UNK A 10 -13.13 5.75 22.57
C UNK A 10 -12.85 4.44 22.89
N UNK A 11 -12.21 4.68 23.42
CA UNK A 11 -12.04 3.63 23.68
C UNK A 11 -12.73 2.50 23.73
N UNK A 12 -13.05 2.51 24.21
CA UNK A 12 -13.38 1.48 24.40
C UNK A 12 -13.97 0.54 23.87
N UNK A 13 -14.61 0.75 23.85
CA UNK A 13 -15.25 -0.17 23.83
C UNK A 13 -15.29 -1.05 22.87
N UNK A 14 -15.38 -0.72 22.39
CA UNK A 14 -15.83 -1.66 21.64
C UNK A 14 -14.82 -2.43 21.01
N UNK A 15 -14.30 -2.30 21.73
CA UNK A 15 -13.33 -3.08 21.25
C UNK A 15 -13.59 -4.50 21.12
N UNK A 16 -14.30 -4.54 21.53
CA UNK A 16 -14.71 -5.84 21.54
C UNK A 16 -14.93 -6.45 20.23
N UNK A 17 -15.29 -5.81 19.69
CA UNK A 17 -15.57 -6.29 18.43
C UNK A 17 -14.33 -6.61 17.68
N UNK A 18 -13.69 -5.95 18.01
CA UNK A 18 -12.52 -6.17 17.35
C UNK A 18 -11.76 -7.35 17.84
N UNK A 19 -11.85 -7.31 18.71
CA UNK A 19 -11.16 -8.35 19.32
C UNK A 19 -11.60 -9.69 18.94
N UNK A 20 -12.50 -9.60 18.83
CA UNK A 20 -13.07 -10.84 18.50
C UNK A 20 -12.73 -11.28 17.12
N UNK A 21 -12.71 -10.53 16.54
CA UNK A 21 -12.47 -10.88 15.22
C UNK A 21 -11.03 -10.85 14.84
N UNK A 22 -10.35 -10.42 15.55
CA UNK A 22 -9.02 -10.32 15.20
C UNK A 22 -8.40 -11.64 15.40
N THR A 23 -7.68 -12.08 14.42
CA THR A 23 -6.81 -13.27 14.58
C THR A 23 -5.68 -12.93 15.54
N GLU A 24 -4.85 -13.93 15.90
CA GLU A 24 -3.69 -13.72 16.81
C GLU A 24 -2.70 -12.74 16.18
N ILE A 25 -2.43 -12.90 14.91
CA ILE A 25 -1.53 -11.96 14.21
C ILE A 25 -2.11 -10.55 14.25
N GLN A 26 -3.40 -10.42 13.96
CA GLN A 26 -4.04 -9.10 13.98
C GLN A 26 -3.96 -8.49 15.37
N ARG A 27 -4.29 -9.24 16.40
CA ARG A 27 -4.26 -8.70 17.77
C ARG A 27 -2.88 -8.23 18.15
N LYS A 28 -1.88 -9.03 17.84
CA LYS A 28 -0.49 -8.69 18.18
C LYS A 28 -0.09 -7.36 17.55
N TRP A 29 -0.33 -7.22 16.24
CA TRP A 29 0.13 -6.03 15.54
C TRP A 29 -0.71 -4.81 15.86
N ILE A 30 -2.01 -4.98 16.08
CA ILE A 30 -2.85 -3.84 16.48
C ILE A 30 -2.36 -3.27 17.80
N GLU A 31 -1.98 -4.13 18.74
CA GLU A 31 -1.43 -3.66 20.02
C GLU A 31 -0.13 -2.90 19.80
N LYS A 32 0.76 -3.41 18.95
CA LYS A 32 2.01 -2.71 18.66
C LYS A 32 1.73 -1.37 18.01
N PHE A 33 0.78 -1.32 17.10
CA PHE A 33 0.43 -0.07 16.43
C PHE A 33 -0.13 0.96 17.39
N LYS A 34 -0.93 0.53 18.37
CA LYS A 34 -1.43 1.46 19.38
C LYS A 34 -0.28 2.12 20.13
N VAL A 35 0.75 1.33 20.47
CA VAL A 35 1.87 1.85 21.23
C VAL A 35 2.67 2.86 20.41
N ILE A 36 2.89 2.57 19.13
CA ILE A 36 3.77 3.41 18.31
C ILE A 36 3.03 4.56 17.63
N ARG A 37 1.70 4.61 17.75
CA ARG A 37 0.88 5.53 16.96
C ARG A 37 1.33 6.97 17.06
N ASP A 38 1.49 7.47 18.27
CA ASP A 38 1.83 8.90 18.44
C ASP A 38 3.21 9.21 17.88
N THR A 39 4.13 8.27 17.97
CA THR A 39 5.47 8.46 17.40
C THR A 39 5.40 8.62 15.88
N PHE A 40 4.64 7.75 15.21
CA PHE A 40 4.50 7.86 13.77
C PHE A 40 3.80 9.15 13.37
N LYS A 41 2.72 9.50 14.08
CA LYS A 41 1.98 10.70 13.72
C LYS A 41 2.78 11.98 13.95
N ALA A 42 3.64 11.98 14.96
CA ALA A 42 4.43 13.18 15.28
C ALA A 42 5.41 13.56 14.17
N LYS A 43 5.90 12.57 13.40
CA LYS A 43 6.87 12.85 12.34
C LYS A 43 6.24 13.02 10.96
N ALA A 44 4.96 12.76 10.84
CA ALA A 44 4.34 12.72 9.52
C ALA A 44 4.37 14.08 8.82
N GLU A 45 4.14 15.16 9.58
CA GLU A 45 4.15 16.50 8.99
C GLU A 45 5.53 16.85 8.46
N TYR A 46 6.55 16.60 9.27
CA TYR A 46 7.93 16.89 8.86
C TYR A 46 8.30 16.10 7.62
N ASN A 47 8.01 14.80 7.62
CA ASN A 47 8.37 13.94 6.49
C ASN A 47 7.68 14.39 5.22
N ASP A 48 6.41 14.75 5.31
CA ASP A 48 5.67 15.25 4.15
C ASP A 48 6.26 16.55 3.62
N GLN A 49 6.49 17.50 4.52
CA GLN A 49 6.97 18.82 4.10
C GLN A 49 8.34 18.76 3.46
N HIS A 50 9.17 17.83 3.90
CA HIS A 50 10.55 17.73 3.38
C HIS A 50 10.73 16.61 2.37
N SER A 51 9.65 15.96 1.94
CA SER A 51 9.74 14.77 1.08
C SER A 51 10.76 13.78 1.63
N GLN A 52 10.68 13.54 2.93
CA GLN A 52 11.64 12.73 3.66
C GLN A 52 11.06 11.36 3.92
N PHE A 53 11.72 10.32 3.44
CA PHE A 53 11.26 8.96 3.70
C PHE A 53 11.29 8.67 5.21
N PRO A 54 10.25 8.01 5.74
CA PRO A 54 10.19 7.76 7.18
C PRO A 54 11.05 6.57 7.58
N TYR A 55 12.38 6.76 7.51
CA TYR A 55 13.32 5.67 7.78
C TYR A 55 13.13 5.05 9.15
N LYS A 56 12.87 5.88 10.16
CA LYS A 56 12.74 5.34 11.51
C LYS A 56 11.49 4.49 11.66
N ASN A 57 10.40 4.88 10.97
CA ASN A 57 9.19 4.05 11.00
C ASN A 57 9.47 2.68 10.36
N ILE A 58 10.15 2.69 9.23
CA ILE A 58 10.45 1.45 8.53
C ILE A 58 11.42 0.59 9.37
N GLU A 59 12.43 1.21 9.97
CA GLU A 59 13.36 0.48 10.83
C GLU A 59 12.62 -0.18 11.99
N TRP A 60 11.68 0.54 12.60
CA TRP A 60 10.90 -0.03 13.70
C TRP A 60 10.08 -1.24 13.21
N LEU A 61 9.43 -1.09 12.05
CA LEU A 61 8.63 -2.18 11.51
C LEU A 61 9.49 -3.42 11.25
N ILE A 62 10.66 -3.23 10.64
CA ILE A 62 11.54 -4.35 10.34
C ILE A 62 12.05 -4.99 11.63
N LYS A 63 12.47 -4.18 12.59
CA LYS A 63 12.96 -4.70 13.85
C LYS A 63 11.90 -5.53 14.58
N GLU A 64 10.65 -5.09 14.52
CA GLU A 64 9.56 -5.80 15.18
C GLU A 64 9.08 -7.02 14.39
N GLY A 65 9.56 -7.21 13.17
CA GLY A 65 9.22 -8.38 12.38
C GLY A 65 8.17 -8.19 11.30
N TYR A 66 7.74 -6.95 11.05
CA TYR A 66 6.69 -6.72 10.07
C TYR A 66 7.17 -7.06 8.65
N GLY A 67 8.48 -6.99 8.39
CA GLY A 67 9.01 -7.33 7.06
C GLY A 67 8.79 -8.79 6.69
N LYS A 68 8.53 -9.65 7.66
CA LYS A 68 8.24 -11.06 7.37
C LYS A 68 6.80 -11.44 7.69
N LEU A 69 5.92 -10.43 7.73
CA LEU A 69 4.51 -10.65 8.02
C LEU A 69 3.89 -11.70 7.10
N THR A 70 4.14 -11.58 5.81
CA THR A 70 3.51 -12.42 4.79
C THR A 70 4.40 -13.55 4.29
N LEU A 71 5.61 -13.66 4.80
CA LEU A 71 6.47 -14.81 4.54
C LEU A 71 5.87 -16.02 5.26
N PRO A 72 5.72 -17.17 4.59
CA PRO A 72 5.10 -18.31 5.27
C PRO A 72 5.90 -18.80 6.47
N LYS A 73 5.21 -19.44 7.38
CA LYS A 73 5.86 -19.97 8.59
C LYS A 73 6.96 -20.96 8.26
N ALA A 74 6.77 -21.75 7.20
CA ALA A 74 7.78 -22.73 6.81
C ALA A 74 9.11 -22.08 6.47
N TYR A 75 9.11 -20.79 6.14
CA TYR A 75 10.32 -20.05 5.81
C TYR A 75 10.75 -19.10 6.91
N GLY A 76 10.13 -19.19 8.08
CA GLY A 76 10.49 -18.33 9.20
C GLY A 76 9.65 -17.09 9.35
N GLY A 77 8.62 -16.93 8.55
CA GLY A 77 7.76 -15.76 8.63
C GLY A 77 6.56 -15.94 9.53
N GLU A 78 5.71 -14.94 9.55
CA GLU A 78 4.52 -14.99 10.40
C GLU A 78 3.32 -15.68 9.71
N GLY A 79 3.35 -15.80 8.39
CA GLY A 79 2.32 -16.51 7.66
C GLY A 79 0.97 -15.81 7.62
N ALA A 80 0.96 -14.48 7.63
CA ALA A 80 -0.29 -13.73 7.57
C ALA A 80 -1.04 -14.01 6.28
N THR A 81 -2.36 -14.06 6.39
CA THR A 81 -3.22 -14.19 5.22
C THR A 81 -3.42 -12.83 4.55
N ILE A 82 -4.04 -12.86 3.36
CA ILE A 82 -4.41 -11.61 2.70
C ILE A 82 -5.33 -10.79 3.61
N GLU A 83 -6.28 -11.45 4.27
CA GLU A 83 -7.17 -10.73 5.19
C GLU A 83 -6.39 -10.07 6.32
N ASP A 84 -5.46 -10.81 6.93
CA ASP A 84 -4.62 -10.23 7.98
C ASP A 84 -3.88 -9.00 7.47
N MET A 85 -3.26 -9.13 6.30
CA MET A 85 -2.46 -8.05 5.73
C MET A 85 -3.31 -6.82 5.45
N VAL A 86 -4.49 -7.02 4.86
CA VAL A 86 -5.38 -5.91 4.52
C VAL A 86 -5.81 -5.17 5.77
N ILE A 87 -6.19 -5.89 6.81
CA ILE A 87 -6.63 -5.24 8.04
C ILE A 87 -5.46 -4.48 8.67
N LEU A 88 -4.30 -5.10 8.76
CA LEU A 88 -3.15 -4.44 9.38
C LEU A 88 -2.67 -3.24 8.58
N GLN A 89 -2.66 -3.36 7.26
CA GLN A 89 -2.26 -2.22 6.43
C GLN A 89 -3.26 -1.07 6.55
N SER A 90 -4.54 -1.37 6.77
CA SER A 90 -5.53 -0.34 7.03
C SER A 90 -5.20 0.42 8.32
N PHE A 91 -4.89 -0.31 9.38
CA PHE A 91 -4.51 0.33 10.64
C PHE A 91 -3.22 1.14 10.48
N LEU A 92 -2.25 0.59 9.77
CA LEU A 92 -1.00 1.30 9.57
C LEU A 92 -1.19 2.58 8.75
N GLY A 93 -2.10 2.54 7.76
CA GLY A 93 -2.42 3.72 6.97
C GLY A 93 -2.98 4.86 7.79
N GLU A 94 -3.73 4.51 8.84
CA GLU A 94 -4.25 5.54 9.74
C GLU A 94 -3.11 6.19 10.54
N LEU A 95 -2.09 5.42 10.88
CA LEU A 95 -0.93 5.95 11.56
C LEU A 95 -0.10 6.86 10.66
N ASP A 96 0.22 6.39 9.46
CA ASP A 96 0.99 7.17 8.49
C ASP A 96 0.85 6.53 7.12
N GLY A 97 0.18 7.22 6.21
CA GLY A 97 -0.10 6.68 4.88
C GLY A 97 1.16 6.37 4.08
N ALA A 98 2.17 7.25 4.13
CA ALA A 98 3.39 7.01 3.35
C ALA A 98 4.13 5.77 3.86
N THR A 99 4.19 5.57 5.17
CA THR A 99 4.79 4.36 5.73
C THR A 99 4.02 3.12 5.30
N ALA A 100 2.70 3.20 5.38
CA ALA A 100 1.87 2.03 5.05
C ALA A 100 2.01 1.66 3.58
N LEU A 101 1.94 2.64 2.67
CA LEU A 101 2.06 2.33 1.25
C LEU A 101 3.44 1.76 0.95
N SER A 102 4.47 2.33 1.54
CA SER A 102 5.84 1.89 1.28
C SER A 102 6.07 0.44 1.72
N ILE A 103 5.82 0.15 3.00
CA ILE A 103 6.03 -1.22 3.48
C ILE A 103 5.01 -2.18 2.85
N GLY A 104 3.87 -1.65 2.44
CA GLY A 104 2.85 -2.45 1.77
C GLY A 104 3.37 -3.08 0.50
N TRP A 105 4.18 -2.36 -0.27
CA TRP A 105 4.76 -2.95 -1.47
C TRP A 105 5.60 -4.17 -1.11
N HIS A 106 6.38 -4.07 -0.05
CA HIS A 106 7.22 -5.19 0.36
C HIS A 106 6.39 -6.39 0.80
N VAL A 107 5.45 -6.20 1.73
CA VAL A 107 4.70 -7.34 2.25
C VAL A 107 3.82 -7.96 1.18
N SER A 108 3.33 -7.16 0.24
CA SER A 108 2.48 -7.70 -0.83
C SER A 108 3.31 -8.52 -1.82
N VAL A 109 4.50 -8.04 -2.17
CA VAL A 109 5.36 -8.77 -3.09
C VAL A 109 5.80 -10.09 -2.47
N VAL A 110 6.22 -10.06 -1.21
CA VAL A 110 6.60 -11.29 -0.52
C VAL A 110 5.41 -12.26 -0.46
N GLY A 111 4.23 -11.75 -0.11
CA GLY A 111 3.05 -12.61 -0.04
C GLY A 111 2.77 -13.30 -1.36
N GLN A 112 2.81 -12.55 -2.45
CA GLN A 112 2.50 -13.12 -3.76
C GLN A 112 3.54 -14.16 -4.19
N ILE A 113 4.81 -13.81 -4.07
CA ILE A 113 5.89 -14.69 -4.54
C ILE A 113 5.81 -16.04 -3.85
N TYR A 114 5.60 -16.05 -2.54
CA TYR A 114 5.59 -17.30 -1.79
C TYR A 114 4.26 -18.04 -1.89
N GLU A 115 3.13 -17.33 -1.92
CA GLU A 115 1.84 -18.01 -2.08
C GLU A 115 1.74 -18.68 -3.45
N GLN A 116 2.14 -17.98 -4.49
CA GLN A 116 1.99 -18.48 -5.85
C GLN A 116 3.22 -19.24 -6.34
N LYS A 117 4.24 -19.33 -5.51
CA LYS A 117 5.48 -20.06 -5.83
C LYS A 117 6.04 -19.61 -7.17
N LEU A 118 6.21 -18.28 -7.31
CA LEU A 118 6.62 -17.71 -8.59
C LEU A 118 8.07 -17.98 -8.93
N TRP A 119 8.88 -18.28 -7.93
CA TRP A 119 10.33 -18.49 -8.10
C TRP A 119 10.66 -19.95 -7.89
N SER A 120 11.88 -20.35 -8.28
CA SER A 120 12.36 -21.70 -8.00
C SER A 120 12.44 -21.92 -6.49
N GLN A 121 12.40 -23.19 -6.10
CA GLN A 121 12.50 -23.53 -4.68
C GLN A 121 13.82 -23.02 -4.10
N ASP A 122 14.90 -23.13 -4.85
CA ASP A 122 16.21 -22.65 -4.39
C ASP A 122 16.17 -21.15 -4.12
N MET A 123 15.60 -20.37 -5.01
CA MET A 123 15.53 -18.92 -4.84
C MET A 123 14.58 -18.54 -3.73
N LEU A 124 13.46 -19.27 -3.58
CA LEU A 124 12.56 -19.00 -2.47
C LEU A 124 13.27 -19.20 -1.13
N GLU A 125 14.06 -20.26 -1.01
CA GLU A 125 14.79 -20.53 0.22
C GLU A 125 15.86 -19.47 0.48
N GLN A 126 16.60 -19.09 -0.56
CA GLN A 126 17.66 -18.10 -0.39
C GLN A 126 17.09 -16.74 0.00
N PHE A 127 16.01 -16.33 -0.66
CA PHE A 127 15.46 -15.00 -0.38
C PHE A 127 14.78 -14.96 0.98
N ALA A 128 14.23 -16.08 1.47
CA ALA A 128 13.67 -16.12 2.82
C ALA A 128 14.71 -15.77 3.87
N VAL A 129 15.95 -16.22 3.66
CA VAL A 129 17.04 -15.86 4.59
C VAL A 129 17.24 -14.34 4.59
N GLU A 130 17.23 -13.74 3.39
CA GLU A 130 17.38 -12.29 3.30
C GLU A 130 16.23 -11.55 4.00
N ILE A 131 15.00 -12.01 3.78
CA ILE A 131 13.83 -11.38 4.41
C ILE A 131 13.91 -11.48 5.93
N ASN A 132 14.29 -12.66 6.45
CA ASN A 132 14.44 -12.82 7.88
C ASN A 132 15.53 -11.93 8.46
N ASN A 133 16.48 -11.52 7.65
CA ASN A 133 17.56 -10.62 8.05
C ASN A 133 17.27 -9.15 7.72
N GLY A 134 16.03 -8.83 7.39
CA GLY A 134 15.64 -7.44 7.24
C GLY A 134 15.60 -6.90 5.82
N ALA A 135 15.68 -7.75 4.81
CA ALA A 135 15.61 -7.28 3.42
C ALA A 135 14.29 -6.59 3.13
N LEU A 136 14.34 -5.61 2.24
CA LEU A 136 13.17 -4.90 1.74
C LEU A 136 13.18 -5.01 0.23
N VAL A 137 12.02 -5.35 -0.35
CA VAL A 137 11.92 -5.59 -1.79
C VAL A 137 10.69 -4.87 -2.36
N ASN A 138 10.81 -4.45 -3.61
CA ASN A 138 9.69 -3.93 -4.38
C ASN A 138 9.93 -4.31 -5.84
N ARG A 139 8.85 -4.33 -6.62
CA ARG A 139 8.96 -4.52 -8.06
C ARG A 139 9.15 -3.16 -8.73
N ALA A 140 9.99 -3.11 -9.73
CA ALA A 140 10.20 -1.91 -10.54
C ALA A 140 9.78 -2.24 -11.96
N VAL A 141 8.60 -1.74 -12.35
CA VAL A 141 7.98 -2.07 -13.63
C VAL A 141 7.77 -0.84 -14.49
N SER A 142 7.30 0.26 -13.90
CA SER A 142 6.89 1.46 -14.65
C SER A 142 8.07 2.17 -15.30
N GLU A 143 7.82 2.75 -16.48
CA GLU A 143 8.81 3.57 -17.19
C GLU A 143 8.11 4.80 -17.76
N ALA A 144 8.88 5.86 -17.94
CA ALA A 144 8.30 7.16 -18.31
C ALA A 144 7.54 7.11 -19.63
N GLU A 145 8.02 6.33 -20.60
CA GLU A 145 7.45 6.33 -21.94
C GLU A 145 6.68 5.07 -22.29
N MET A 146 6.49 4.19 -21.32
CA MET A 146 5.89 2.89 -21.58
C MET A 146 4.37 2.90 -21.50
N GLY A 147 3.81 3.88 -20.81
CA GLY A 147 2.43 3.80 -20.41
C GLY A 147 2.26 2.81 -19.29
N SER A 148 1.03 2.55 -18.91
CA SER A 148 0.77 1.65 -17.79
C SER A 148 1.18 0.22 -18.14
N PRO A 149 1.96 -0.44 -17.30
CA PRO A 149 2.27 -1.86 -17.53
C PRO A 149 1.02 -2.74 -17.57
N THR A 150 -0.02 -2.36 -16.85
CA THR A 150 -1.26 -3.14 -16.85
C THR A 150 -1.99 -3.05 -18.17
N ARG A 151 -1.60 -2.13 -19.04
CA ARG A 151 -2.18 -1.99 -20.38
C ARG A 151 -1.29 -2.59 -21.47
N GLY A 152 -0.30 -3.39 -21.09
CA GLY A 152 0.51 -4.14 -22.03
C GLY A 152 1.73 -3.43 -22.58
N GLY A 153 2.18 -2.36 -21.93
CA GLY A 153 3.38 -1.68 -22.38
C GLY A 153 4.61 -2.56 -22.25
N ARG A 154 5.50 -2.49 -23.27
CA ARG A 154 6.74 -3.23 -23.28
C ARG A 154 7.85 -2.35 -22.69
N PRO A 155 8.66 -2.86 -21.75
CA PRO A 155 9.72 -2.03 -21.17
C PRO A 155 10.84 -1.73 -22.15
N SER A 156 11.40 -0.53 -22.05
CA SER A 156 12.66 -0.19 -22.70
C SER A 156 13.85 -0.79 -21.96
N THR A 157 13.69 -1.02 -20.65
CA THR A 157 14.72 -1.73 -19.91
C THR A 157 14.91 -3.09 -20.54
N HIS A 158 16.16 -3.44 -20.81
CA HIS A 158 16.43 -4.67 -21.51
C HIS A 158 17.56 -5.44 -20.87
N ALA A 159 17.57 -6.74 -21.13
CA ALA A 159 18.56 -7.67 -20.62
C ALA A 159 19.18 -8.39 -21.78
N VAL A 160 20.51 -8.42 -21.79
CA VAL A 160 21.29 -9.13 -22.82
C VAL A 160 22.08 -10.24 -22.14
N LYS A 161 21.99 -11.44 -22.68
CA LYS A 161 22.75 -12.58 -22.15
C LYS A 161 24.24 -12.32 -22.31
N ALA A 162 25.00 -12.58 -21.27
CA ALA A 162 26.45 -12.39 -21.31
C ALA A 162 27.11 -13.38 -20.34
N ASP A 163 28.01 -14.19 -20.85
CA ASP A 163 28.70 -15.19 -20.03
C ASP A 163 27.69 -16.07 -19.30
N ASP A 164 27.72 -16.07 -17.97
CA ASP A 164 26.82 -16.90 -17.16
C ASP A 164 25.72 -16.09 -16.50
N GLY A 165 25.31 -14.99 -17.12
CA GLY A 165 24.29 -14.15 -16.56
C GLY A 165 23.70 -13.22 -17.58
N TYR A 166 23.18 -12.08 -17.10
CA TYR A 166 22.58 -11.05 -17.93
C TYR A 166 23.14 -9.69 -17.56
N ILE A 167 23.10 -8.79 -18.52
CA ILE A 167 23.45 -7.38 -18.29
C ILE A 167 22.19 -6.55 -18.52
N LEU A 168 21.83 -5.75 -17.53
CA LEU A 168 20.60 -4.97 -17.55
C LEU A 168 20.92 -3.49 -17.73
N ASN A 169 20.12 -2.83 -18.58
CA ASN A 169 20.18 -1.39 -18.79
C ASN A 169 18.76 -0.82 -18.87
N GLY A 170 18.53 0.33 -18.22
CA GLY A 170 17.26 0.97 -18.32
C GLY A 170 16.99 1.90 -17.15
N VAL A 171 15.80 2.52 -17.17
CA VAL A 171 15.36 3.44 -16.13
C VAL A 171 13.92 3.10 -15.76
N LYS A 172 13.68 2.92 -14.46
CA LYS A 172 12.34 2.67 -13.94
C LYS A 172 11.86 3.87 -13.15
N THR A 173 10.57 4.19 -13.26
CA THR A 173 9.97 5.30 -12.53
C THR A 173 9.14 4.80 -11.35
N TYR A 174 8.83 5.70 -10.45
CA TYR A 174 7.90 5.42 -9.33
C TYR A 174 8.33 4.24 -8.46
N THR A 175 9.63 4.17 -8.15
CA THR A 175 10.16 3.09 -7.33
C THR A 175 10.03 3.48 -5.87
N SER A 176 8.89 3.15 -5.26
CA SER A 176 8.61 3.53 -3.89
C SER A 176 9.60 2.93 -2.92
N MET A 177 9.95 3.71 -1.89
CA MET A 177 10.89 3.27 -0.86
C MET A 177 12.28 3.06 -1.46
N SER A 178 12.58 3.77 -2.56
CA SER A 178 13.73 3.43 -3.41
C SER A 178 15.05 3.41 -2.65
N LYS A 179 15.28 4.39 -1.77
CA LYS A 179 16.56 4.47 -1.08
C LYS A 179 16.70 3.45 0.05
N ALA A 180 15.58 2.87 0.51
CA ALA A 180 15.60 1.87 1.58
C ALA A 180 15.60 0.44 1.06
N LEU A 181 15.34 0.23 -0.22
CA LEU A 181 15.28 -1.12 -0.77
C LEU A 181 16.64 -1.79 -0.75
N THR A 182 16.66 -3.07 -0.37
CA THR A 182 17.86 -3.89 -0.50
C THR A 182 17.84 -4.69 -1.78
N HIS A 183 16.66 -4.98 -2.29
CA HIS A 183 16.48 -5.78 -3.50
C HIS A 183 15.36 -5.18 -4.33
N ILE A 184 15.52 -5.23 -5.65
CA ILE A 184 14.51 -4.75 -6.57
C ILE A 184 14.24 -5.84 -7.60
N ILE A 185 12.96 -6.11 -7.87
CA ILE A 185 12.56 -7.06 -8.90
C ILE A 185 12.24 -6.25 -10.14
N VAL A 186 13.11 -6.33 -11.14
CA VAL A 186 13.10 -5.44 -12.29
C VAL A 186 12.53 -6.14 -13.51
N ALA A 187 11.53 -5.54 -14.14
CA ALA A 187 10.96 -6.02 -15.40
C ALA A 187 11.86 -5.56 -16.55
N ALA A 188 12.30 -6.50 -17.39
CA ALA A 188 13.16 -6.17 -18.51
C ALA A 188 12.80 -7.05 -19.72
N TYR A 189 12.92 -6.45 -20.91
CA TYR A 189 12.78 -7.23 -22.13
C TYR A 189 14.06 -8.01 -22.35
N ILE A 190 13.90 -9.33 -22.49
CA ILE A 190 15.06 -10.23 -22.69
C ILE A 190 15.19 -10.47 -24.19
N GLU A 191 16.23 -9.92 -24.79
CA GLU A 191 16.36 -9.95 -26.25
C GLU A 191 16.41 -11.36 -26.79
N GLU A 192 17.17 -12.21 -26.13
CA GLU A 192 17.38 -13.57 -26.58
C GLU A 192 16.09 -14.41 -26.54
N LEU A 193 15.21 -14.12 -25.60
CA LEU A 193 13.94 -14.85 -25.44
C LEU A 193 12.76 -14.14 -26.09
N GLU A 194 12.97 -12.90 -26.52
CA GLU A 194 11.93 -12.06 -27.12
C GLU A 194 10.69 -11.96 -26.20
N SER A 195 10.94 -11.81 -24.93
CA SER A 195 9.86 -11.69 -23.95
C SER A 195 10.34 -10.96 -22.72
N VAL A 196 9.38 -10.53 -21.89
CA VAL A 196 9.69 -9.82 -20.66
C VAL A 196 9.93 -10.83 -19.54
N GLY A 197 10.97 -10.57 -18.76
CA GLY A 197 11.21 -11.34 -17.54
C GLY A 197 11.44 -10.41 -16.37
N PHE A 198 11.52 -11.01 -15.18
CA PHE A 198 11.77 -10.25 -13.96
C PHE A 198 13.06 -10.73 -13.34
N PHE A 199 13.89 -9.76 -12.97
CA PHE A 199 15.23 -10.04 -12.42
C PHE A 199 15.32 -9.55 -10.99
N LEU A 200 15.82 -10.39 -10.11
CA LEU A 200 16.09 -9.98 -8.73
C LEU A 200 17.46 -9.29 -8.70
N VAL A 201 17.44 -7.99 -8.40
CA VAL A 201 18.63 -7.15 -8.45
C VAL A 201 18.97 -6.68 -7.05
N ASP A 202 20.19 -6.98 -6.60
CA ASP A 202 20.69 -6.44 -5.34
C ASP A 202 21.00 -4.97 -5.54
N ARG A 203 20.50 -4.14 -4.62
CA ARG A 203 20.67 -2.70 -4.74
C ARG A 203 22.12 -2.26 -4.79
N ASN A 204 23.01 -3.02 -4.18
CA ASN A 204 24.42 -2.63 -4.10
C ASN A 204 25.26 -3.07 -5.27
N LEU A 205 24.68 -3.72 -6.28
CA LEU A 205 25.46 -4.11 -7.46
C LEU A 205 25.98 -2.88 -8.20
N PRO A 206 27.18 -2.98 -8.77
CA PRO A 206 27.68 -1.87 -9.60
C PRO A 206 26.71 -1.54 -10.72
N GLY A 207 26.48 -0.27 -10.95
CA GLY A 207 25.60 0.21 -11.99
C GLY A 207 24.16 0.48 -11.53
N VAL A 208 23.81 0.11 -10.30
CA VAL A 208 22.48 0.41 -9.74
C VAL A 208 22.55 1.76 -9.06
N GLU A 209 21.69 2.68 -9.49
CA GLU A 209 21.64 4.02 -8.90
C GLU A 209 20.20 4.41 -8.65
N ILE A 210 19.98 5.19 -7.59
CA ILE A 210 18.70 5.78 -7.28
C ILE A 210 18.82 7.28 -7.54
N ALA A 211 17.97 7.80 -8.41
CA ALA A 211 17.95 9.22 -8.68
C ALA A 211 17.34 9.97 -7.49
N ASP A 212 17.50 11.29 -7.49
CA ASP A 212 16.92 12.12 -6.43
C ASP A 212 15.93 13.07 -7.10
N ASN A 213 14.84 12.51 -7.62
CA ASN A 213 13.95 13.26 -8.49
C ASN A 213 12.47 13.13 -8.14
N TRP A 214 12.15 12.76 -6.90
CA TRP A 214 10.75 12.65 -6.48
C TRP A 214 10.24 14.02 -6.03
N ASP A 215 9.31 14.59 -6.78
CA ASP A 215 8.82 15.93 -6.53
C ASP A 215 7.34 15.99 -6.90
N VAL A 216 6.47 15.74 -5.94
CA VAL A 216 5.06 15.47 -6.21
C VAL A 216 4.18 16.17 -5.18
N LEU A 217 2.88 16.19 -5.47
CA LEU A 217 1.89 16.81 -4.60
C LEU A 217 1.58 15.94 -3.37
N GLY A 218 1.36 14.65 -3.57
CA GLY A 218 0.94 13.75 -2.51
C GLY A 218 1.82 12.53 -2.44
N MET A 219 1.77 11.86 -1.29
CA MET A 219 2.66 10.72 -1.01
C MET A 219 4.12 11.14 -1.16
N ARG A 220 4.41 12.36 -0.74
CA ARG A 220 5.74 12.95 -0.88
C ARG A 220 6.79 12.14 -0.12
N ALA A 221 6.40 11.56 1.01
CA ALA A 221 7.36 10.86 1.86
C ALA A 221 7.66 9.44 1.41
N THR A 222 7.05 8.93 0.32
CA THR A 222 7.43 7.61 -0.18
C THR A 222 8.74 7.61 -0.94
N GLU A 223 9.26 8.77 -1.30
CA GLU A 223 10.52 8.92 -2.05
C GLU A 223 10.60 7.91 -3.19
N SER A 224 9.63 8.02 -4.11
CA SER A 224 9.51 7.06 -5.21
C SER A 224 10.35 7.51 -6.41
N HIS A 225 11.65 7.59 -6.18
CA HIS A 225 12.61 8.05 -7.19
C HIS A 225 12.76 7.08 -8.34
N ASP A 226 13.38 7.56 -9.41
CA ASP A 226 13.76 6.67 -10.51
C ASP A 226 14.89 5.73 -10.10
N LEU A 227 14.80 4.52 -10.63
CA LEU A 227 15.86 3.51 -10.53
C LEU A 227 16.61 3.48 -11.85
N ILE A 228 17.91 3.64 -11.81
CA ILE A 228 18.75 3.67 -13.00
C ILE A 228 19.66 2.44 -13.00
N LEU A 229 19.64 1.70 -14.11
CA LEU A 229 20.46 0.51 -14.29
C LEU A 229 21.41 0.76 -15.44
N ASN A 230 22.70 0.66 -15.17
CA ASN A 230 23.73 0.92 -16.16
C ASN A 230 24.72 -0.24 -16.16
N ASP A 231 24.56 -1.13 -17.16
CA ASP A 231 25.38 -2.33 -17.28
C ASP A 231 25.42 -3.13 -15.99
N VAL A 232 24.26 -3.42 -15.44
CA VAL A 232 24.16 -4.18 -14.20
C VAL A 232 24.22 -5.65 -14.51
N LYS A 233 25.19 -6.35 -13.92
CA LYS A 233 25.40 -7.77 -14.16
C LYS A 233 24.70 -8.59 -13.09
N VAL A 234 23.86 -9.53 -13.52
CA VAL A 234 23.17 -10.43 -12.59
C VAL A 234 23.36 -11.88 -13.02
N PRO A 235 23.42 -12.81 -12.05
CA PRO A 235 23.56 -14.22 -12.39
C PRO A 235 22.32 -14.78 -13.09
N LEU A 236 22.47 -15.88 -13.80
CA LEU A 236 21.34 -16.53 -14.47
C LEU A 236 20.19 -16.83 -13.50
N LYS A 237 20.52 -17.32 -12.32
CA LYS A 237 19.46 -17.72 -11.39
C LYS A 237 18.67 -16.54 -10.88
N HIS A 238 19.11 -15.31 -11.09
CA HIS A 238 18.38 -14.13 -10.68
C HIS A 238 17.34 -13.70 -11.72
N LEU A 239 17.24 -14.36 -12.85
CA LEU A 239 16.07 -14.28 -13.70
C LEU A 239 15.00 -15.14 -13.01
N VAL A 240 14.16 -14.52 -12.21
CA VAL A 240 13.32 -15.28 -11.28
C VAL A 240 11.91 -15.55 -11.81
N GLU A 241 11.46 -14.79 -12.81
CA GLU A 241 10.13 -14.99 -13.38
C GLU A 241 10.21 -14.77 -14.89
N THR A 242 9.73 -15.74 -15.67
CA THR A 242 9.67 -15.61 -17.12
C THR A 242 8.23 -15.67 -17.64
N GLU A 243 7.27 -15.98 -16.77
CA GLU A 243 5.87 -16.04 -17.15
C GLU A 243 5.05 -15.26 -16.14
N LYS A 244 4.02 -14.61 -16.65
CA LYS A 244 3.12 -13.85 -15.80
C LYS A 244 2.14 -14.80 -15.12
N SER A 245 1.95 -14.64 -13.82
CA SER A 245 0.97 -15.45 -13.10
C SER A 245 -0.44 -15.14 -13.58
N LYS A 246 -1.25 -16.17 -13.73
CA LYS A 246 -2.65 -16.03 -14.10
C LYS A 246 -3.58 -16.09 -12.89
N ALA A 247 -3.04 -16.38 -11.72
CA ALA A 247 -3.85 -16.46 -10.51
C ALA A 247 -4.26 -15.07 -10.04
N PRO A 248 -5.42 -14.93 -9.41
CA PRO A 248 -5.76 -13.64 -8.81
C PRO A 248 -4.74 -13.26 -7.75
N ASN A 249 -4.41 -11.98 -7.70
CA ASN A 249 -3.43 -11.48 -6.74
C ASN A 249 -4.14 -10.61 -5.70
N GLY A 250 -4.52 -11.23 -4.58
CA GLY A 250 -5.17 -10.50 -3.50
C GLY A 250 -4.23 -9.60 -2.72
N TRP A 251 -2.92 -9.81 -2.86
CA TRP A 251 -1.97 -8.99 -2.13
C TRP A 251 -1.95 -7.54 -2.63
N ILE A 252 -2.44 -7.30 -3.85
CA ILE A 252 -2.56 -5.93 -4.35
C ILE A 252 -3.54 -5.11 -3.52
N LEU A 253 -4.38 -5.75 -2.72
CA LEU A 253 -5.32 -5.04 -1.86
C LEU A 253 -4.61 -4.23 -0.76
N HIS A 254 -3.30 -4.37 -0.61
CA HIS A 254 -2.56 -3.49 0.29
C HIS A 254 -2.74 -2.03 -0.12
N ILE A 255 -2.95 -1.76 -1.40
CA ILE A 255 -3.09 -0.39 -1.89
C ILE A 255 -4.37 0.25 -1.33
N PRO A 256 -5.58 -0.27 -1.60
CA PRO A 256 -6.75 0.35 -1.00
C PRO A 256 -6.75 0.27 0.53
N SER A 257 -6.05 -0.69 1.12
CA SER A 257 -5.96 -0.74 2.58
C SER A 257 -5.29 0.51 3.14
N CYS A 258 -4.19 0.91 2.54
CA CYS A 258 -3.49 2.13 2.95
C CYS A 258 -4.42 3.34 2.85
N TYR A 259 -5.13 3.46 1.73
CA TYR A 259 -5.96 4.63 1.50
C TYR A 259 -7.21 4.61 2.39
N LEU A 260 -7.73 3.43 2.71
CA LEU A 260 -8.79 3.34 3.71
C LEU A 260 -8.30 3.90 5.05
N GLY A 261 -7.06 3.58 5.41
CA GLY A 261 -6.47 4.10 6.64
C GLY A 261 -6.36 5.61 6.64
N ILE A 262 -5.96 6.20 5.51
CA ILE A 262 -5.87 7.65 5.41
C ILE A 262 -7.26 8.27 5.59
N ALA A 263 -8.28 7.70 4.96
CA ALA A 263 -9.64 8.20 5.12
C ALA A 263 -10.10 8.08 6.58
N GLN A 264 -9.74 7.00 7.25
CA GLN A 264 -10.05 6.83 8.66
C GLN A 264 -9.37 7.91 9.50
N ALA A 265 -8.12 8.24 9.20
CA ALA A 265 -7.42 9.29 9.93
C ALA A 265 -8.11 10.64 9.74
N ALA A 266 -8.58 10.92 8.54
CA ALA A 266 -9.30 12.16 8.27
C ALA A 266 -10.60 12.22 9.07
N ARG A 267 -11.32 11.11 9.08
CA ARG A 267 -12.56 11.01 9.86
C ARG A 267 -12.29 11.25 11.34
N ASN A 268 -11.24 10.61 11.86
CA ASN A 268 -10.93 10.75 13.28
C ASN A 268 -10.61 12.19 13.63
N TYR A 269 -9.83 12.86 12.77
CA TYR A 269 -9.48 14.26 13.00
C TYR A 269 -10.73 15.15 13.00
N ALA A 270 -11.61 14.95 12.02
CA ALA A 270 -12.80 15.77 11.90
C ALA A 270 -13.74 15.58 13.09
N VAL A 271 -13.91 14.33 13.54
CA VAL A 271 -14.75 14.05 14.69
C VAL A 271 -14.18 14.72 15.94
N ASP A 272 -12.89 14.57 16.18
CA ASP A 272 -12.25 15.20 17.34
C ASP A 272 -12.40 16.71 17.29
N PHE A 273 -12.20 17.30 16.11
CA PHE A 273 -12.36 18.73 15.94
C PHE A 273 -13.80 19.15 16.27
N ALA A 274 -14.78 18.41 15.75
CA ALA A 274 -16.18 18.79 15.92
C ALA A 274 -16.61 18.75 17.38
N ILE A 275 -16.14 17.77 18.15
CA ILE A 275 -16.56 17.66 19.54
C ILE A 275 -15.78 18.58 20.47
N GLN A 276 -14.72 19.21 19.98
CA GLN A 276 -13.92 20.12 20.82
C GLN A 276 -14.04 21.58 20.45
N HIS A 277 -14.46 21.88 19.22
CA HIS A 277 -14.45 23.28 18.76
C HIS A 277 -15.73 24.00 19.18
N SER A 278 -15.55 25.10 19.90
CA SER A 278 -16.65 25.89 20.47
C SER A 278 -16.45 27.36 20.08
N PRO A 279 -16.91 27.77 18.90
CA PRO A 279 -16.77 29.17 18.54
C PRO A 279 -17.70 30.06 19.40
N ASN A 280 -17.35 31.36 19.50
CA ASN A 280 -18.08 32.28 20.32
C ASN A 280 -19.56 32.45 19.91
N SER A 281 -19.83 32.16 18.64
CA SER A 281 -21.18 32.44 18.10
C SER A 281 -22.24 31.42 18.51
N ILE A 282 -21.82 30.29 19.13
CA ILE A 282 -22.80 29.29 19.53
C ILE A 282 -22.52 28.82 20.95
N GLU A 283 -23.52 28.18 21.57
CA GLU A 283 -23.31 27.45 22.80
C GLU A 283 -22.90 26.02 22.45
N GLY A 284 -21.94 25.53 23.20
CA GLY A 284 -21.47 24.17 22.99
C GLY A 284 -20.54 24.08 21.77
N THR A 285 -20.34 22.85 21.30
CA THR A 285 -19.42 22.60 20.21
C THR A 285 -20.17 22.53 18.88
N ILE A 286 -19.40 22.58 17.78
CA ILE A 286 -20.03 22.52 16.47
C ILE A 286 -20.65 21.15 16.19
N ALA A 287 -20.33 20.13 16.98
CA ALA A 287 -20.96 18.82 16.84
C ALA A 287 -22.48 18.88 17.07
N THR A 288 -22.97 19.94 17.71
CA THR A 288 -24.42 20.09 17.92
C THR A 288 -25.14 20.73 16.72
N LEU A 289 -24.41 21.25 15.76
CA LEU A 289 -25.03 21.93 14.61
C LEU A 289 -25.59 20.91 13.61
N PRO A 290 -26.80 21.13 13.10
CA PRO A 290 -27.42 20.15 12.19
C PRO A 290 -26.62 19.88 10.95
N THR A 291 -26.00 20.91 10.35
CA THR A 291 -25.20 20.70 9.14
C THR A 291 -23.98 19.82 9.42
N VAL A 292 -23.32 20.06 10.56
CA VAL A 292 -22.17 19.25 10.94
C VAL A 292 -22.62 17.81 11.19
N GLN A 293 -23.76 17.63 11.86
CA GLN A 293 -24.25 16.28 12.13
C GLN A 293 -24.56 15.52 10.84
N GLN A 294 -25.16 16.20 9.85
CA GLN A 294 -25.40 15.56 8.56
C GLN A 294 -24.09 15.12 7.92
N ASN A 295 -23.10 16.00 7.92
CA ASN A 295 -21.81 15.67 7.32
C ASN A 295 -21.11 14.56 8.08
N LEU A 296 -21.17 14.54 9.40
CA LEU A 296 -20.59 13.47 10.20
C LEU A 296 -21.24 12.13 9.87
N GLY A 297 -22.58 12.13 9.80
CA GLY A 297 -23.30 10.89 9.51
C GLY A 297 -22.99 10.35 8.12
N LYS A 298 -22.95 11.24 7.13
CA LYS A 298 -22.63 10.82 5.76
C LYS A 298 -21.21 10.29 5.68
N MET A 299 -20.27 11.01 6.31
CA MET A 299 -18.86 10.60 6.31
C MET A 299 -18.70 9.20 6.90
N GLU A 300 -19.34 8.96 8.05
CA GLU A 300 -19.22 7.65 8.69
C GLU A 300 -19.85 6.56 7.85
N THR A 301 -20.99 6.84 7.21
CA THR A 301 -21.67 5.86 6.37
C THR A 301 -20.78 5.43 5.21
N LEU A 302 -20.15 6.41 4.54
CA LEU A 302 -19.25 6.10 3.41
C LEU A 302 -18.06 5.27 3.87
N LEU A 303 -17.50 5.63 5.00
CA LEU A 303 -16.31 4.92 5.50
C LEU A 303 -16.66 3.49 5.90
N LEU A 304 -17.81 3.30 6.54
CA LEU A 304 -18.25 1.95 6.89
C LEU A 304 -18.44 1.08 5.65
N CYS A 305 -19.04 1.64 4.61
CA CYS A 305 -19.25 0.88 3.38
C CYS A 305 -17.92 0.51 2.72
N ALA A 306 -17.00 1.47 2.65
CA ALA A 306 -15.70 1.20 2.03
C ALA A 306 -14.96 0.12 2.79
N ARG A 307 -14.94 0.21 4.12
CA ARG A 307 -14.23 -0.76 4.94
C ARG A 307 -14.82 -2.15 4.81
N GLN A 308 -16.15 -2.25 4.90
CA GLN A 308 -16.79 -3.55 4.82
C GLN A 308 -16.54 -4.22 3.47
N PHE A 309 -16.63 -3.46 2.39
CA PHE A 309 -16.41 -4.05 1.09
C PHE A 309 -14.96 -4.53 0.94
N LEU A 310 -14.00 -3.70 1.33
CA LEU A 310 -12.60 -4.09 1.20
C LEU A 310 -12.27 -5.31 2.05
N TRP A 311 -12.69 -5.27 3.33
CA TRP A 311 -12.32 -6.35 4.24
C TRP A 311 -13.02 -7.65 3.87
N SER A 312 -14.27 -7.59 3.41
CA SER A 312 -14.95 -8.82 2.99
C SER A 312 -14.34 -9.39 1.71
N THR A 313 -13.87 -8.52 0.81
CA THR A 313 -13.15 -8.99 -0.37
C THR A 313 -11.88 -9.73 0.03
N ALA A 314 -11.13 -9.16 0.96
CA ALA A 314 -9.90 -9.81 1.42
C ALA A 314 -10.20 -11.16 2.05
N LYS A 315 -11.26 -11.23 2.86
CA LYS A 315 -11.65 -12.49 3.49
C LYS A 315 -12.02 -13.52 2.44
N GLY A 316 -12.61 -13.08 1.33
CA GLY A 316 -13.04 -13.98 0.27
C GLY A 316 -11.90 -14.73 -0.38
N TYR A 317 -10.68 -14.24 -0.27
CA TYR A 317 -9.54 -14.93 -0.88
C TYR A 317 -9.26 -16.29 -0.24
N GLN A 318 -9.67 -16.50 0.99
CA GLN A 318 -9.53 -17.82 1.60
C GLN A 318 -10.52 -18.81 1.04
N GLN A 319 -11.62 -18.32 0.48
CA GLN A 319 -12.70 -19.17 -0.02
C GLN A 319 -12.67 -19.30 -1.54
N TYR A 320 -12.31 -18.23 -2.25
CA TYR A 320 -12.45 -18.17 -3.71
C TYR A 320 -11.14 -17.88 -4.43
N LYS A 321 -9.99 -18.20 -3.84
CA LYS A 321 -8.74 -17.70 -4.36
C LYS A 321 -8.41 -18.11 -5.80
N ASP A 322 -8.99 -19.22 -6.25
CA ASP A 322 -8.78 -19.67 -7.62
C ASP A 322 -9.99 -19.43 -8.51
N ASP A 323 -10.93 -18.66 -8.03
CA ASP A 323 -12.21 -18.46 -8.69
C ASP A 323 -12.27 -17.08 -9.33
N SER A 324 -12.78 -17.00 -10.56
CA SER A 324 -12.94 -15.72 -11.22
C SER A 324 -13.89 -14.79 -10.45
N GLN A 325 -14.71 -15.34 -9.57
CA GLN A 325 -15.60 -14.52 -8.76
C GLN A 325 -14.88 -13.54 -7.86
N ILE A 326 -13.61 -13.81 -7.53
CA ILE A 326 -12.88 -12.88 -6.66
C ILE A 326 -12.26 -11.69 -7.44
N ARG A 327 -12.11 -11.81 -8.76
CA ARG A 327 -11.41 -10.76 -9.51
C ARG A 327 -12.20 -9.46 -9.55
N ASN A 328 -13.50 -9.53 -9.79
CA ASN A 328 -14.31 -8.32 -9.86
C ASN A 328 -14.38 -7.59 -8.52
N PRO A 329 -14.64 -8.27 -7.39
CA PRO A 329 -14.58 -7.57 -6.11
C PRO A 329 -13.21 -6.97 -5.80
N THR A 330 -12.12 -7.61 -6.23
CA THR A 330 -10.79 -7.06 -6.01
C THR A 330 -10.65 -5.70 -6.67
N SER A 331 -11.02 -5.61 -7.95
CA SER A 331 -10.96 -4.35 -8.67
C SER A 331 -11.97 -3.34 -8.14
N ALA A 332 -13.21 -3.79 -7.92
CA ALA A 332 -14.28 -2.91 -7.48
C ALA A 332 -14.01 -2.32 -6.11
N SER A 333 -13.45 -3.13 -5.19
CA SER A 333 -13.22 -2.61 -3.84
C SER A 333 -12.18 -1.50 -3.84
N LYS A 334 -11.17 -1.59 -4.71
CA LYS A 334 -10.18 -0.51 -4.81
C LYS A 334 -10.85 0.76 -5.32
N VAL A 335 -11.67 0.64 -6.37
CA VAL A 335 -12.37 1.79 -6.92
C VAL A 335 -13.27 2.44 -5.87
N MET A 336 -14.01 1.62 -5.12
CA MET A 336 -14.94 2.15 -4.13
C MET A 336 -14.22 2.79 -2.96
N VAL A 337 -13.13 2.18 -2.49
CA VAL A 337 -12.36 2.79 -1.41
C VAL A 337 -11.83 4.15 -1.84
N MET A 338 -11.34 4.25 -3.07
CA MET A 338 -10.81 5.53 -3.52
C MET A 338 -11.90 6.58 -3.64
N ASN A 339 -13.02 6.24 -4.28
CA ASN A 339 -14.07 7.23 -4.48
C ASN A 339 -14.73 7.63 -3.17
N GLN A 340 -15.03 6.65 -2.32
CA GLN A 340 -15.65 6.95 -1.04
C GLN A 340 -14.67 7.62 -0.09
N GLY A 341 -13.39 7.23 -0.14
CA GLY A 341 -12.38 7.87 0.69
C GLY A 341 -12.17 9.33 0.35
N LEU A 342 -12.17 9.67 -0.94
CA LEU A 342 -12.06 11.06 -1.36
C LEU A 342 -13.25 11.86 -0.82
N GLU A 343 -14.45 11.29 -0.87
CA GLU A 343 -15.62 11.98 -0.35
C GLU A 343 -15.56 12.10 1.17
N VAL A 344 -15.07 11.09 1.87
CA VAL A 344 -14.87 11.17 3.32
C VAL A 344 -13.98 12.35 3.66
N ILE A 345 -12.88 12.50 2.94
CA ILE A 345 -11.95 13.60 3.22
C ILE A 345 -12.58 14.95 2.89
N ASP A 346 -13.34 15.02 1.80
CA ASP A 346 -14.03 16.25 1.46
C ASP A 346 -14.99 16.66 2.59
N LEU A 347 -15.75 15.69 3.10
CA LEU A 347 -16.67 15.98 4.20
C LEU A 347 -15.92 16.37 5.47
N ALA A 348 -14.82 15.70 5.77
CA ALA A 348 -14.00 16.06 6.92
C ALA A 348 -13.54 17.50 6.83
N MET A 349 -13.11 17.93 5.63
CA MET A 349 -12.64 19.28 5.45
C MET A 349 -13.77 20.31 5.55
N ARG A 350 -14.95 19.94 5.09
CA ARG A 350 -16.13 20.83 5.27
C ARG A 350 -16.48 20.98 6.75
N ILE A 351 -16.39 19.91 7.52
CA ILE A 351 -16.68 19.97 8.96
C ILE A 351 -15.68 20.89 9.65
N VAL A 352 -14.41 20.78 9.34
CA VAL A 352 -13.37 21.57 9.99
C VAL A 352 -13.34 23.01 9.46
N GLY A 353 -13.72 23.20 8.20
CA GLY A 353 -13.75 24.54 7.61
C GLY A 353 -12.37 25.00 7.16
N ALA A 354 -12.16 26.30 7.15
CA ALA A 354 -10.94 26.88 6.61
C ALA A 354 -9.67 26.36 7.29
N LYS A 355 -9.76 25.97 8.54
CA LYS A 355 -8.60 25.41 9.25
C LYS A 355 -8.11 24.12 8.59
N SER A 356 -8.98 23.44 7.82
CA SER A 356 -8.55 22.22 7.12
C SER A 356 -7.45 22.49 6.08
N LEU A 357 -7.29 23.75 5.67
CA LEU A 357 -6.28 24.11 4.67
C LEU A 357 -4.94 24.50 5.29
N GLU A 358 -4.87 24.59 6.62
CA GLU A 358 -3.65 25.01 7.27
C GLU A 358 -2.58 23.92 7.20
N MET A 359 -1.37 24.33 6.82
CA MET A 359 -0.31 23.36 6.58
C MET A 359 0.19 22.67 7.85
N ASN A 360 -0.05 23.28 9.02
CA ASN A 360 0.34 22.65 10.28
C ASN A 360 -0.73 21.74 10.85
N ARG A 361 -1.79 21.47 10.08
CA ARG A 361 -2.85 20.52 10.43
C ARG A 361 -2.86 19.40 9.40
N PRO A 362 -3.36 18.21 9.74
CA PRO A 362 -3.12 17.06 8.88
C PRO A 362 -4.09 16.90 7.71
N LEU A 363 -5.29 17.53 7.73
CA LEU A 363 -6.28 17.21 6.71
C LEU A 363 -5.81 17.53 5.29
N GLN A 364 -5.08 18.65 5.10
CA GLN A 364 -4.58 18.98 3.78
C GLN A 364 -3.61 17.90 3.28
N ARG A 365 -2.82 17.31 4.20
CA ARG A 365 -1.91 16.23 3.82
C ARG A 365 -2.72 14.97 3.45
N TYR A 366 -3.73 14.62 4.24
CA TYR A 366 -4.57 13.47 3.91
C TYR A 366 -5.23 13.66 2.54
N TYR A 367 -5.70 14.87 2.26
CA TYR A 367 -6.31 15.19 0.99
C TYR A 367 -5.33 14.95 -0.17
N ARG A 368 -4.10 15.48 -0.03
CA ARG A 368 -3.10 15.34 -1.09
C ARG A 368 -2.67 13.88 -1.24
N ASP A 369 -2.47 13.18 -0.14
CA ASP A 369 -2.05 11.78 -0.18
C ASP A 369 -3.14 10.89 -0.79
N MET A 370 -4.39 11.11 -0.40
CA MET A 370 -5.49 10.31 -0.93
C MET A 370 -5.58 10.43 -2.45
N ARG A 371 -5.34 11.63 -2.96
CA ARG A 371 -5.42 11.85 -4.40
C ARG A 371 -4.47 10.94 -5.17
N ALA A 372 -3.33 10.64 -4.59
CA ALA A 372 -2.33 9.79 -5.23
C ALA A 372 -2.85 8.38 -5.51
N GLY A 373 -3.78 7.90 -4.69
CA GLY A 373 -4.29 6.54 -4.85
C GLY A 373 -5.02 6.30 -6.15
N LEU A 374 -5.54 7.36 -6.77
CA LEU A 374 -6.20 7.20 -8.07
C LEU A 374 -5.23 6.72 -9.15
N HIS A 375 -3.94 6.93 -8.93
CA HIS A 375 -2.92 6.58 -9.91
C HIS A 375 -2.15 5.32 -9.55
N ASN A 376 -2.54 4.64 -8.48
CA ASN A 376 -2.02 3.31 -8.16
C ASN A 376 -2.90 2.26 -8.84
N PRO A 377 -2.33 1.11 -9.25
CA PRO A 377 -3.13 0.09 -9.92
C PRO A 377 -4.10 -0.62 -8.97
N PRO A 378 -5.23 -1.11 -9.46
CA PRO A 378 -5.72 -0.86 -10.81
C PRO A 378 -6.35 0.52 -10.91
N MET A 379 -6.02 1.25 -11.97
CA MET A 379 -6.66 2.54 -12.20
C MET A 379 -8.13 2.32 -12.52
N GLU A 380 -8.93 3.36 -12.26
CA GLU A 380 -10.38 3.22 -12.31
C GLU A 380 -10.88 2.78 -13.70
N ASP A 381 -10.35 3.38 -14.75
CA ASP A 381 -10.82 3.03 -16.08
C ASP A 381 -10.48 1.60 -16.47
N ALA A 382 -9.28 1.14 -16.10
CA ALA A 382 -8.90 -0.25 -16.37
C ALA A 382 -9.76 -1.21 -15.55
N ALA A 383 -10.04 -0.86 -14.30
CA ALA A 383 -10.88 -1.70 -13.46
C ALA A 383 -12.28 -1.86 -14.06
N TYR A 384 -12.89 -0.75 -14.47
CA TYR A 384 -14.22 -0.80 -15.05
C TYR A 384 -14.23 -1.61 -16.34
N THR A 385 -13.23 -1.42 -17.19
CA THR A 385 -13.17 -2.15 -18.45
C THR A 385 -13.03 -3.65 -18.23
N ASN A 386 -12.17 -4.04 -17.30
CA ASN A 386 -11.97 -5.46 -17.02
C ASN A 386 -13.21 -6.10 -16.42
N ILE A 387 -13.91 -5.38 -15.54
CA ILE A 387 -15.16 -5.88 -14.99
C ILE A 387 -16.21 -6.05 -16.09
N ALA A 388 -16.31 -5.02 -16.95
CA ALA A 388 -17.29 -5.10 -18.03
C ALA A 388 -17.02 -6.29 -18.95
N LYS A 389 -15.76 -6.51 -19.30
CA LYS A 389 -15.42 -7.65 -20.15
C LYS A 389 -15.78 -8.97 -19.48
N SER A 390 -15.58 -9.08 -18.19
CA SER A 390 -15.88 -10.34 -17.51
C SER A 390 -17.36 -10.66 -17.53
N ILE A 391 -18.23 -9.66 -17.43
CA ILE A 391 -19.67 -9.93 -17.41
C ILE A 391 -20.25 -10.08 -18.83
N THR A 392 -19.65 -9.44 -19.83
CA THR A 392 -20.12 -9.62 -21.19
C THR A 392 -19.60 -10.90 -21.81
N ASP A 393 -18.43 -11.36 -21.42
CA ASP A 393 -17.85 -12.57 -21.98
C ASP A 393 -18.58 -13.82 -21.51
N THR A 394 -19.42 -13.71 -20.48
CA THR A 394 -20.22 -14.84 -20.04
C THR A 394 -21.39 -15.13 -20.97
N PHE A 395 -21.67 -14.25 -21.92
CA PHE A 395 -22.73 -14.44 -22.88
C PHE A 395 -22.19 -14.74 -24.25
#